data_f9440214ae1ed85662334c277e6227ed
#
_entry.id   f9440214ae1ed85662334c277e6227ed
#
_cell.length_a   1.000
_cell.length_b   1.000
_cell.length_c   1.000
_cell.angle_alpha   90.00
_cell.angle_beta   90.00
_cell.angle_gamma   90.00
#
_symmetry.space_group_name_H-M   'P 1'
#
loop_
_entity.id
_entity.type
_entity.pdbx_description
1 polymer ?
#
loop_
_entity_poly.entity_id
_entity_poly.type
_entity_poly.pdbx_seq_one_letter_code
_entity_poly.pdbx_strand_id
1 'polypeptide(L)'
;MLFRSLDGRAVKSCTVLAVQAEGREITTIEGLGANGGGLHPLQQAFWEKHGLQCGFCTPGMILASHELLRRTPKPSDEQIRHGLEGNMCRCTGYQNIVAAIQAAAGAR
;
A
#
# COMPACT_ATOMS: atom_id res chain seq x y z
N MET A 1 -2.30 -5.08 11.67
CA MET A 1 -1.65 -3.82 11.30
C MET A 1 -2.58 -2.97 10.47
N LEU A 2 -2.80 -1.74 10.90
CA LEU A 2 -3.87 -0.92 10.35
C LEU A 2 -3.28 0.38 9.76
N PHE A 3 -2.79 0.30 8.53
CA PHE A 3 -2.43 1.48 7.78
C PHE A 3 -3.66 2.13 7.16
N ARG A 4 -3.67 3.46 7.18
CA ARG A 4 -4.65 4.30 6.49
C ARG A 4 -3.91 5.44 5.83
N SER A 5 -4.48 5.97 4.78
CA SER A 5 -3.98 7.21 4.19
C SER A 5 -4.64 8.39 4.88
N LEU A 6 -3.83 9.30 5.39
CA LEU A 6 -4.27 10.54 6.01
C LEU A 6 -3.68 11.69 5.19
N ASP A 7 -4.52 12.40 4.45
CA ASP A 7 -4.11 13.43 3.48
C ASP A 7 -3.03 12.92 2.50
N GLY A 8 -3.17 11.66 2.07
CA GLY A 8 -2.24 11.03 1.13
C GLY A 8 -0.99 10.41 1.76
N ARG A 9 -0.82 10.49 3.08
CA ARG A 9 0.31 9.88 3.78
C ARG A 9 -0.12 8.61 4.48
N ALA A 10 0.63 7.53 4.30
CA ALA A 10 0.36 6.28 4.98
C ALA A 10 0.76 6.37 6.45
N VAL A 11 -0.19 6.16 7.34
CA VAL A 11 0.02 6.23 8.79
C VAL A 11 -0.52 4.96 9.45
N LYS A 12 0.07 4.59 10.58
CA LYS A 12 -0.49 3.54 11.43
C LYS A 12 -1.64 4.14 12.22
N SER A 13 -2.87 3.80 11.84
CA SER A 13 -4.06 4.42 12.43
C SER A 13 -4.20 4.18 13.94
N CYS A 14 -3.62 3.09 14.45
CA CYS A 14 -3.62 2.81 15.89
C CYS A 14 -2.76 3.79 16.70
N THR A 15 -1.89 4.56 16.07
CA THR A 15 -1.04 5.56 16.73
C THR A 15 -1.50 6.98 16.48
N VAL A 16 -2.63 7.16 15.81
CA VAL A 16 -3.20 8.49 15.51
C VAL A 16 -4.40 8.73 16.42
N LEU A 17 -4.41 9.85 17.12
CA LEU A 17 -5.55 10.26 17.91
C LEU A 17 -6.68 10.73 16.98
N ALA A 18 -7.92 10.47 17.37
CA ALA A 18 -9.08 10.85 16.55
C ALA A 18 -9.11 12.37 16.27
N VAL A 19 -8.70 13.18 17.25
CA VAL A 19 -8.65 14.63 17.08
C VAL A 19 -7.62 15.08 16.04
N GLN A 20 -6.58 14.29 15.81
CA GLN A 20 -5.57 14.58 14.79
C GLN A 20 -6.11 14.36 13.37
N ALA A 21 -7.14 13.56 13.23
CA ALA A 21 -7.78 13.28 11.94
C ALA A 21 -8.90 14.27 11.61
N GLU A 22 -9.26 15.13 12.54
CA GLU A 22 -10.33 16.10 12.32
C GLU A 22 -9.99 17.04 11.18
N GLY A 23 -10.92 17.20 10.24
CA GLY A 23 -10.73 18.05 9.05
C GLY A 23 -9.81 17.47 7.99
N ARG A 24 -9.33 16.23 8.16
CA ARG A 24 -8.43 15.59 7.21
C ARG A 24 -9.14 14.54 6.38
N GLU A 25 -8.60 14.29 5.20
CA GLU A 25 -9.12 13.25 4.31
C GLU A 25 -8.51 11.90 4.68
N ILE A 26 -9.37 10.94 5.00
CA ILE A 26 -8.96 9.57 5.33
C ILE A 26 -9.32 8.65 4.16
N THR A 27 -8.36 7.90 3.68
CA THR A 27 -8.58 6.87 2.66
C THR A 27 -8.20 5.52 3.24
N THR A 28 -9.14 4.58 3.20
CA THR A 28 -8.90 3.18 3.56
C THR A 28 -8.70 2.36 2.29
N ILE A 29 -8.38 1.08 2.46
CA ILE A 29 -8.17 0.20 1.30
C ILE A 29 -9.40 0.11 0.40
N GLU A 30 -10.58 0.18 0.97
CA GLU A 30 -11.84 0.14 0.22
C GLU A 30 -12.02 1.36 -0.68
N GLY A 31 -11.46 2.49 -0.26
CA GLY A 31 -11.55 3.74 -1.02
C GLY A 31 -10.45 3.94 -2.06
N LEU A 32 -9.47 3.02 -2.12
CA LEU A 32 -8.34 3.18 -3.04
C LEU A 32 -8.70 2.82 -4.48
N GLY A 33 -9.69 1.95 -4.67
CA GLY A 33 -10.16 1.55 -5.99
C GLY A 33 -10.76 2.70 -6.78
N ALA A 34 -10.88 2.53 -8.08
CA ALA A 34 -11.47 3.54 -8.94
C ALA A 34 -12.95 3.75 -8.62
N ASN A 35 -13.39 5.00 -8.65
CA ASN A 35 -14.82 5.32 -8.59
C ASN A 35 -15.49 4.63 -9.78
N GLY A 36 -16.39 3.67 -9.50
CA GLY A 36 -17.04 2.86 -10.53
C GLY A 36 -16.66 1.39 -10.49
N GLY A 37 -15.90 0.93 -9.50
CA GLY A 37 -15.70 -0.48 -9.19
C GLY A 37 -14.43 -1.13 -9.77
N GLY A 38 -13.50 -0.37 -10.34
CA GLY A 38 -12.23 -0.92 -10.79
C GLY A 38 -11.20 -1.04 -9.67
N LEU A 39 -10.25 -1.94 -9.82
CA LEU A 39 -9.13 -2.04 -8.90
C LEU A 39 -8.09 -0.95 -9.19
N HIS A 40 -7.47 -0.45 -8.13
CA HIS A 40 -6.29 0.40 -8.28
C HIS A 40 -5.15 -0.42 -8.92
N PRO A 41 -4.24 0.20 -9.72
CA PRO A 41 -3.13 -0.54 -10.33
C PRO A 41 -2.29 -1.36 -9.35
N LEU A 42 -2.10 -0.88 -8.12
CA LEU A 42 -1.44 -1.64 -7.07
C LEU A 42 -2.22 -2.89 -6.67
N GLN A 43 -3.53 -2.77 -6.51
CA GLN A 43 -4.39 -3.91 -6.19
C GLN A 43 -4.34 -4.96 -7.30
N GLN A 44 -4.41 -4.51 -8.54
CA GLN A 44 -4.32 -5.38 -9.70
C GLN A 44 -2.97 -6.09 -9.77
N ALA A 45 -1.88 -5.36 -9.55
CA ALA A 45 -0.53 -5.92 -9.56
C ALA A 45 -0.32 -6.95 -8.45
N PHE A 46 -0.85 -6.69 -7.26
CA PHE A 46 -0.78 -7.65 -6.15
C PHE A 46 -1.50 -8.96 -6.51
N TRP A 47 -2.63 -8.85 -7.18
CA TRP A 47 -3.35 -10.03 -7.68
C TRP A 47 -2.52 -10.78 -8.72
N GLU A 48 -2.08 -10.09 -9.76
CA GLU A 48 -1.42 -10.72 -10.91
C GLU A 48 -0.05 -11.31 -10.56
N LYS A 49 0.68 -10.67 -9.65
CA LYS A 49 2.03 -11.11 -9.24
C LYS A 49 2.01 -11.97 -7.98
N HIS A 50 0.85 -12.37 -7.52
CA HIS A 50 0.70 -13.19 -6.31
C HIS A 50 1.36 -12.54 -5.08
N GLY A 51 1.17 -11.24 -4.91
CA GLY A 51 1.70 -10.46 -3.80
C GLY A 51 0.97 -10.70 -2.48
N LEU A 52 0.04 -11.66 -2.44
CA LEU A 52 -0.71 -11.97 -1.23
C LEU A 52 -1.02 -13.47 -1.15
N GLN A 53 -1.17 -13.95 0.07
CA GLN A 53 -1.69 -15.29 0.33
C GLN A 53 -2.88 -15.20 1.27
N CYS A 54 -2.67 -15.06 2.59
CA CYS A 54 -3.80 -14.91 3.50
C CYS A 54 -4.51 -13.55 3.38
N GLY A 55 -3.83 -12.54 2.88
CA GLY A 55 -4.40 -11.21 2.65
C GLY A 55 -4.39 -10.29 3.88
N PHE A 56 -3.94 -10.75 5.04
CA PHE A 56 -3.99 -9.95 6.26
C PHE A 56 -3.11 -8.70 6.20
N CYS A 57 -1.88 -8.83 5.68
CA CYS A 57 -0.95 -7.70 5.54
C CYS A 57 -1.26 -6.80 4.34
N THR A 58 -2.08 -7.29 3.41
CA THR A 58 -2.22 -6.69 2.08
C THR A 58 -2.73 -5.26 2.09
N PRO A 59 -3.75 -4.87 2.86
CA PRO A 59 -4.18 -3.47 2.91
C PRO A 59 -3.06 -2.53 3.34
N GLY A 60 -2.30 -2.89 4.36
CA GLY A 60 -1.17 -2.08 4.83
C GLY A 60 -0.05 -1.98 3.79
N MET A 61 0.28 -3.10 3.16
CA MET A 61 1.30 -3.14 2.11
C MET A 61 0.90 -2.25 0.93
N ILE A 62 -0.35 -2.31 0.49
CA ILE A 62 -0.83 -1.51 -0.64
C ILE A 62 -0.84 -0.03 -0.30
N LEU A 63 -1.32 0.37 0.88
CA LEU A 63 -1.36 1.78 1.27
C LEU A 63 0.03 2.36 1.45
N ALA A 64 0.96 1.62 2.04
CA ALA A 64 2.35 2.05 2.16
C ALA A 64 3.00 2.19 0.78
N SER A 65 2.71 1.25 -0.12
CA SER A 65 3.23 1.28 -1.50
C SER A 65 2.65 2.44 -2.30
N HIS A 66 1.39 2.77 -2.09
CA HIS A 66 0.73 3.89 -2.74
C HIS A 66 1.44 5.21 -2.41
N GLU A 67 1.74 5.44 -1.15
CA GLU A 67 2.53 6.61 -0.74
C GLU A 67 3.94 6.57 -1.32
N LEU A 68 4.60 5.43 -1.26
CA LEU A 68 5.95 5.26 -1.80
C LEU A 68 6.00 5.63 -3.28
N LEU A 69 5.07 5.13 -4.10
CA LEU A 69 5.03 5.42 -5.53
C LEU A 69 4.67 6.88 -5.84
N ARG A 70 3.95 7.54 -4.94
CA ARG A 70 3.71 8.98 -5.09
C ARG A 70 4.98 9.80 -4.90
N ARG A 71 5.81 9.43 -3.92
CA ARG A 71 7.07 10.13 -3.63
C ARG A 71 8.18 9.72 -4.59
N THR A 72 8.23 8.45 -4.95
CA THR A 72 9.26 7.88 -5.82
C THR A 72 8.57 7.05 -6.90
N PRO A 73 8.26 7.65 -8.07
CA PRO A 73 7.48 6.95 -9.11
C PRO A 73 8.13 5.70 -9.70
N LYS A 74 9.46 5.63 -9.65
CA LYS A 74 10.20 4.46 -10.14
C LYS A 74 11.22 4.01 -9.08
N PRO A 75 10.75 3.37 -8.00
CA PRO A 75 11.67 2.97 -6.94
C PRO A 75 12.51 1.77 -7.35
N SER A 76 13.73 1.70 -6.81
CA SER A 76 14.54 0.49 -6.87
C SER A 76 14.00 -0.55 -5.90
N ASP A 77 14.43 -1.82 -6.06
CA ASP A 77 14.05 -2.89 -5.12
C ASP A 77 14.42 -2.53 -3.69
N GLU A 78 15.60 -1.94 -3.50
CA GLU A 78 16.05 -1.51 -2.18
C GLU A 78 15.13 -0.43 -1.59
N GLN A 79 14.73 0.55 -2.38
CA GLN A 79 13.80 1.58 -1.95
C GLN A 79 12.42 1.01 -1.60
N ILE A 80 11.97 0.02 -2.34
CA ILE A 80 10.71 -0.66 -2.04
C ILE A 80 10.81 -1.39 -0.70
N ARG A 81 11.87 -2.18 -0.51
CA ARG A 81 12.06 -2.92 0.74
C ARG A 81 12.16 -1.99 1.93
N HIS A 82 12.89 -0.89 1.79
CA HIS A 82 12.98 0.12 2.84
C HIS A 82 11.61 0.77 3.11
N GLY A 83 10.87 1.09 2.09
CA GLY A 83 9.53 1.69 2.23
C GLY A 83 8.50 0.78 2.89
N LEU A 84 8.73 -0.54 2.88
CA LEU A 84 7.83 -1.52 3.49
C LEU A 84 8.23 -1.92 4.92
N GLU A 85 9.28 -1.36 5.47
CA GLU A 85 9.82 -1.79 6.78
C GLU A 85 8.80 -1.74 7.92
N GLY A 86 7.80 -0.87 7.84
CA GLY A 86 6.74 -0.78 8.83
C GLY A 86 5.66 -1.85 8.71
N ASN A 87 5.76 -2.76 7.74
CA ASN A 87 4.77 -3.79 7.44
C ASN A 87 5.38 -5.16 7.52
N MET A 88 4.66 -6.09 8.15
CA MET A 88 5.11 -7.48 8.27
C MET A 88 4.19 -8.40 7.46
N CYS A 89 4.78 -9.30 6.68
CA CYS A 89 4.08 -10.39 6.02
C CYS A 89 4.72 -11.71 6.42
N ARG A 90 3.93 -12.62 6.95
CA ARG A 90 4.41 -13.94 7.38
C ARG A 90 4.35 -14.98 6.26
N CYS A 91 3.58 -14.72 5.21
CA CYS A 91 3.26 -15.72 4.20
C CYS A 91 4.16 -15.69 2.97
N THR A 92 4.42 -14.52 2.41
CA THR A 92 4.96 -14.36 1.05
C THR A 92 6.46 -14.35 0.94
N GLY A 93 7.17 -14.05 2.02
CA GLY A 93 8.62 -13.80 1.98
C GLY A 93 8.98 -12.49 1.26
N TYR A 94 8.01 -11.63 1.02
CA TYR A 94 8.15 -10.29 0.42
C TYR A 94 8.52 -10.27 -1.07
N GLN A 95 9.02 -11.34 -1.63
CA GLN A 95 9.51 -11.40 -3.01
C GLN A 95 8.44 -10.96 -4.02
N ASN A 96 7.26 -11.57 -3.95
CA ASN A 96 6.17 -11.25 -4.87
C ASN A 96 5.55 -9.88 -4.58
N ILE A 97 5.63 -9.42 -3.33
CA ILE A 97 5.19 -8.06 -2.98
C ILE A 97 6.07 -7.03 -3.70
N VAL A 98 7.37 -7.20 -3.64
CA VAL A 98 8.30 -6.30 -4.35
C VAL A 98 8.03 -6.34 -5.86
N ALA A 99 7.84 -7.54 -6.42
CA ALA A 99 7.52 -7.69 -7.84
C ALA A 99 6.21 -7.00 -8.22
N ALA A 100 5.20 -7.09 -7.37
CA ALA A 100 3.92 -6.42 -7.59
C ALA A 100 4.07 -4.89 -7.59
N ILE A 101 4.83 -4.35 -6.67
CA ILE A 101 5.07 -2.90 -6.60
C ILE A 101 5.85 -2.43 -7.82
N GLN A 102 6.86 -3.18 -8.26
CA GLN A 102 7.59 -2.86 -9.49
C GLN A 102 6.67 -2.87 -10.71
N ALA A 103 5.79 -3.87 -10.82
CA ALA A 103 4.84 -3.94 -11.91
C ALA A 103 3.88 -2.75 -11.91
N ALA A 104 3.37 -2.37 -10.74
CA ALA A 104 2.49 -1.21 -10.60
C ALA A 104 3.21 0.10 -10.96
N ALA A 105 4.47 0.24 -10.58
CA ALA A 105 5.29 1.40 -10.94
C ALA A 105 5.47 1.52 -12.46
N GLY A 106 5.67 0.40 -13.14
CA GLY A 106 5.81 0.36 -14.60
C GLY A 106 4.51 0.63 -15.36
N ALA A 107 3.37 0.40 -14.74
CA ALA A 107 2.06 0.59 -15.36
C ALA A 107 1.53 2.02 -15.28
N ARG A 108 2.27 2.93 -14.64
CA ARG A 108 1.84 4.32 -14.40
C ARG A 108 2.27 5.25 -15.54
#